data_ae8035454d6e6d89b42dca3016884bdc
#
_entry.id   ae8035454d6e6d89b42dca3016884bdc
#
_cell.length_a   1.000
_cell.length_b   1.000
_cell.length_c   1.000
_cell.angle_alpha   90.00
_cell.angle_beta   90.00
_cell.angle_gamma   90.00
#
_symmetry.space_group_name_H-M   'P 1'
#
loop_
_entity.id
_entity.type
_entity.pdbx_description
1 polymer ?
#
loop_
_entity_poly.entity_id
_entity_poly.type
_entity_poly.pdbx_seq_one_letter_code
_entity_poly.pdbx_strand_id
1 'polypeptide(L)'
;RLLSRGLGDVYKRQMLTQGAVELLESHGNEKQKEYYLPNLISGKWSGTMNLTEPHAGSDLSSIKTKAIEKDKQFLIKGTKIYITHGDQDMSDNIIHFVLAKLPNAPEGVRGISLFLVPKYYLNDKGTKVKNDIKVVSVEHKLGHHASPTCVLSFGENEGAIGELVGETNQGLK
;
A
#
# COMPACT_ATOMS: atom_id res chain seq x y z
N ARG A 1 -6.01 -10.56 -31.68
CA ARG A 1 -5.42 -11.51 -30.69
C ARG A 1 -4.45 -10.85 -29.72
N LEU A 2 -3.64 -9.88 -30.14
CA LEU A 2 -2.73 -9.14 -29.26
C LEU A 2 -3.47 -8.17 -28.33
N LEU A 3 -4.56 -7.55 -28.77
CA LEU A 3 -5.39 -6.66 -27.96
C LEU A 3 -6.07 -7.37 -26.77
N SER A 4 -6.44 -8.64 -26.92
CA SER A 4 -7.09 -9.39 -25.83
C SER A 4 -6.12 -9.78 -24.69
N ARG A 5 -4.82 -9.79 -24.93
CA ARG A 5 -3.82 -10.09 -23.89
C ARG A 5 -3.52 -8.92 -22.97
N GLY A 6 -3.69 -7.67 -23.44
CA GLY A 6 -3.50 -6.46 -22.63
C GLY A 6 -4.70 -6.13 -21.73
N LEU A 7 -5.91 -6.53 -22.10
CA LEU A 7 -7.12 -6.21 -21.34
C LEU A 7 -7.10 -6.77 -19.91
N GLY A 8 -6.62 -7.99 -19.72
CA GLY A 8 -6.53 -8.60 -18.39
C GLY A 8 -5.62 -7.84 -17.44
N ASP A 9 -4.50 -7.27 -17.92
CA ASP A 9 -3.59 -6.49 -17.11
C ASP A 9 -4.18 -5.13 -16.72
N VAL A 10 -4.96 -4.51 -17.62
CA VAL A 10 -5.68 -3.25 -17.35
C VAL A 10 -6.74 -3.46 -16.28
N TYR A 11 -7.59 -4.46 -16.42
CA TYR A 11 -8.65 -4.75 -15.43
C TYR A 11 -8.09 -5.13 -14.06
N LYS A 12 -7.01 -5.88 -14.00
CA LYS A 12 -6.36 -6.25 -12.74
C LYS A 12 -5.93 -5.02 -11.94
N ARG A 13 -5.44 -3.98 -12.58
CA ARG A 13 -5.09 -2.72 -11.93
C ARG A 13 -6.31 -1.98 -11.38
N GLN A 14 -7.40 -1.96 -12.15
CA GLN A 14 -8.64 -1.30 -11.73
C GLN A 14 -9.23 -1.94 -10.48
N MET A 15 -9.26 -3.26 -10.39
CA MET A 15 -9.78 -3.99 -9.23
C MET A 15 -9.06 -3.60 -7.92
N LEU A 16 -7.75 -3.42 -7.94
CA LEU A 16 -7.00 -3.00 -6.75
C LEU A 16 -7.35 -1.57 -6.32
N THR A 17 -7.48 -0.65 -7.28
CA THR A 17 -7.87 0.74 -6.98
C THR A 17 -9.32 0.81 -6.51
N GLN A 18 -10.23 0.00 -7.06
CA GLN A 18 -11.60 -0.10 -6.58
C GLN A 18 -11.66 -0.58 -5.13
N GLY A 19 -10.94 -1.65 -4.79
CA GLY A 19 -10.85 -2.13 -3.40
C GLY A 19 -10.26 -1.06 -2.45
N ALA A 20 -9.30 -0.26 -2.92
CA ALA A 20 -8.74 0.85 -2.16
C ALA A 20 -9.78 1.97 -1.91
N VAL A 21 -10.63 2.27 -2.89
CA VAL A 21 -11.74 3.24 -2.76
C VAL A 21 -12.75 2.74 -1.73
N GLU A 22 -13.24 1.51 -1.88
CA GLU A 22 -14.22 0.90 -0.97
C GLU A 22 -13.71 0.85 0.48
N LEU A 23 -12.41 0.53 0.66
CA LEU A 23 -11.77 0.50 1.95
C LEU A 23 -11.72 1.90 2.59
N LEU A 24 -11.30 2.92 1.84
CA LEU A 24 -11.28 4.31 2.35
C LEU A 24 -12.67 4.87 2.60
N GLU A 25 -13.64 4.58 1.75
CA GLU A 25 -15.02 4.99 1.94
C GLU A 25 -15.59 4.42 3.24
N SER A 26 -15.29 3.15 3.54
CA SER A 26 -15.79 2.45 4.73
C SER A 26 -15.04 2.80 6.01
N HIS A 27 -13.73 2.97 5.96
CA HIS A 27 -12.87 3.03 7.15
C HIS A 27 -11.98 4.27 7.24
N GLY A 28 -11.85 5.05 6.16
CA GLY A 28 -11.08 6.29 6.18
C GLY A 28 -11.73 7.39 7.03
N ASN A 29 -10.93 8.24 7.64
CA ASN A 29 -11.43 9.45 8.26
C ASN A 29 -11.78 10.52 7.19
N GLU A 30 -12.53 11.56 7.57
CA GLU A 30 -13.04 12.56 6.63
C GLU A 30 -11.92 13.26 5.82
N LYS A 31 -10.76 13.54 6.45
CA LYS A 31 -9.61 14.15 5.75
C LYS A 31 -9.00 13.20 4.72
N GLN A 32 -8.91 11.92 5.05
CA GLN A 32 -8.44 10.90 4.12
C GLN A 32 -9.40 10.75 2.95
N LYS A 33 -10.71 10.70 3.21
CA LYS A 33 -11.73 10.62 2.16
C LYS A 33 -11.66 11.82 1.22
N GLU A 34 -11.64 13.03 1.78
CA GLU A 34 -11.59 14.27 1.02
C GLU A 34 -10.35 14.37 0.13
N TYR A 35 -9.19 13.94 0.62
CA TYR A 35 -7.92 14.06 -0.10
C TYR A 35 -7.67 12.93 -1.09
N TYR A 36 -7.91 11.67 -0.69
CA TYR A 36 -7.52 10.50 -1.49
C TYR A 36 -8.63 10.02 -2.45
N LEU A 37 -9.91 10.00 -2.04
CA LEU A 37 -10.98 9.41 -2.84
C LEU A 37 -11.14 10.07 -4.23
N PRO A 38 -11.18 11.39 -4.40
CA PRO A 38 -11.34 12.00 -5.72
C PRO A 38 -10.23 11.59 -6.70
N ASN A 39 -9.01 11.44 -6.21
CA ASN A 39 -7.86 11.07 -7.03
C ASN A 39 -7.85 9.57 -7.38
N LEU A 40 -8.30 8.71 -6.48
CA LEU A 40 -8.44 7.26 -6.73
C LEU A 40 -9.61 6.97 -7.67
N ILE A 41 -10.76 7.59 -7.44
CA ILE A 41 -11.99 7.41 -8.26
C ILE A 41 -11.75 7.89 -9.70
N SER A 42 -11.06 9.01 -9.88
CA SER A 42 -10.73 9.53 -11.22
C SER A 42 -9.65 8.72 -11.95
N GLY A 43 -8.99 7.78 -11.27
CA GLY A 43 -7.85 7.02 -11.82
C GLY A 43 -6.55 7.83 -11.92
N LYS A 44 -6.53 9.07 -11.46
CA LYS A 44 -5.31 9.89 -11.37
C LYS A 44 -4.26 9.25 -10.46
N TRP A 45 -4.71 8.63 -9.37
CA TRP A 45 -3.91 7.81 -8.49
C TRP A 45 -4.38 6.36 -8.51
N SER A 46 -3.49 5.43 -8.22
CA SER A 46 -3.81 4.00 -8.09
C SER A 46 -3.62 3.51 -6.66
N GLY A 47 -4.38 2.48 -6.30
CA GLY A 47 -4.26 1.81 -5.00
C GLY A 47 -3.58 0.45 -5.13
N THR A 48 -2.88 0.01 -4.10
CA THR A 48 -2.32 -1.33 -3.97
C THR A 48 -2.55 -1.90 -2.58
N MET A 49 -2.62 -3.24 -2.47
CA MET A 49 -2.75 -3.95 -1.20
C MET A 49 -1.42 -4.63 -0.86
N ASN A 50 -0.89 -4.35 0.32
CA ASN A 50 0.44 -4.79 0.77
C ASN A 50 0.33 -5.60 2.06
N LEU A 51 0.03 -6.90 1.91
CA LEU A 51 -0.22 -7.82 3.02
C LEU A 51 0.97 -8.75 3.24
N THR A 52 1.33 -9.49 2.16
CA THR A 52 2.26 -10.63 2.18
C THR A 52 3.70 -10.21 2.45
N GLU A 53 4.37 -10.98 3.28
CA GLU A 53 5.81 -10.88 3.55
C GLU A 53 6.52 -12.21 3.18
N PRO A 54 7.86 -12.24 3.04
CA PRO A 54 8.58 -13.46 2.62
C PRO A 54 8.29 -14.70 3.49
N HIS A 55 7.92 -14.49 4.75
CA HIS A 55 7.64 -15.55 5.73
C HIS A 55 6.17 -15.57 6.19
N ALA A 56 5.32 -14.71 5.67
CA ALA A 56 3.93 -14.55 6.08
C ALA A 56 3.03 -14.27 4.87
N GLY A 57 2.40 -15.30 4.35
CA GLY A 57 1.47 -15.22 3.22
C GLY A 57 0.07 -15.63 3.63
N SER A 58 -0.23 -16.92 3.64
CA SER A 58 -1.54 -17.44 4.08
C SER A 58 -1.79 -17.20 5.57
N ASP A 59 -0.74 -17.25 6.38
CA ASP A 59 -0.81 -16.86 7.80
C ASP A 59 -0.15 -15.49 7.99
N LEU A 60 -0.99 -14.47 8.16
CA LEU A 60 -0.55 -13.09 8.43
C LEU A 60 -0.21 -12.85 9.90
N SER A 61 -0.43 -13.80 10.79
CA SER A 61 -0.13 -13.63 12.23
C SER A 61 1.35 -13.32 12.50
N SER A 62 2.23 -13.77 11.59
CA SER A 62 3.69 -13.67 11.71
C SER A 62 4.31 -12.48 10.97
N ILE A 63 3.51 -11.52 10.44
CA ILE A 63 4.07 -10.33 9.77
C ILE A 63 5.00 -9.56 10.72
N LYS A 64 6.09 -9.05 10.15
CA LYS A 64 7.15 -8.32 10.87
C LYS A 64 7.21 -6.84 10.53
N THR A 65 6.50 -6.38 9.51
CA THR A 65 6.40 -4.94 9.20
C THR A 65 5.90 -4.18 10.41
N LYS A 66 6.62 -3.13 10.77
CA LYS A 66 6.36 -2.29 11.94
C LYS A 66 5.89 -0.91 11.54
N ALA A 67 5.01 -0.34 12.34
CA ALA A 67 4.61 1.06 12.27
C ALA A 67 5.00 1.73 13.59
N ILE A 68 5.79 2.78 13.53
CA ILE A 68 6.27 3.54 14.70
C ILE A 68 5.66 4.93 14.62
N GLU A 69 4.90 5.32 15.63
CA GLU A 69 4.32 6.65 15.70
C GLU A 69 5.40 7.72 15.89
N LYS A 70 5.35 8.76 15.08
CA LYS A 70 6.23 9.94 15.17
C LYS A 70 5.48 11.17 14.66
N ASP A 71 5.40 12.22 15.46
CA ASP A 71 4.84 13.53 15.08
C ASP A 71 3.46 13.47 14.41
N LYS A 72 2.54 12.66 14.97
CA LYS A 72 1.17 12.41 14.47
C LYS A 72 1.10 11.63 13.13
N GLN A 73 2.21 11.10 12.67
CA GLN A 73 2.31 10.20 11.51
C GLN A 73 2.90 8.87 11.94
N PHE A 74 2.93 7.90 11.04
CA PHE A 74 3.55 6.62 11.28
C PHE A 74 4.72 6.41 10.32
N LEU A 75 5.83 5.90 10.84
CA LEU A 75 6.97 5.44 10.05
C LEU A 75 6.86 3.94 9.86
N ILE A 76 6.63 3.52 8.64
CA ILE A 76 6.47 2.11 8.28
C ILE A 76 7.82 1.54 7.88
N LYS A 77 8.19 0.37 8.46
CA LYS A 77 9.44 -0.35 8.16
C LYS A 77 9.17 -1.83 7.95
N GLY A 78 9.54 -2.35 6.79
CA GLY A 78 9.41 -3.77 6.46
C GLY A 78 9.43 -4.03 4.96
N THR A 79 9.31 -5.32 4.60
CA THR A 79 9.33 -5.76 3.20
C THR A 79 8.03 -6.50 2.87
N LYS A 80 7.41 -6.11 1.78
CA LYS A 80 6.20 -6.74 1.23
C LYS A 80 6.50 -7.36 -0.12
N ILE A 81 5.97 -8.55 -0.37
CA ILE A 81 6.20 -9.31 -1.60
C ILE A 81 4.88 -9.57 -2.34
N TYR A 82 5.01 -9.87 -3.63
CA TYR A 82 3.89 -10.14 -4.54
C TYR A 82 2.91 -8.96 -4.69
N ILE A 83 3.43 -7.73 -4.61
CA ILE A 83 2.59 -6.55 -4.71
C ILE A 83 2.27 -6.25 -6.18
N THR A 84 1.03 -6.49 -6.55
CA THR A 84 0.53 -6.22 -7.89
C THR A 84 0.51 -4.70 -8.15
N HIS A 85 1.11 -4.27 -9.27
CA HIS A 85 1.31 -2.87 -9.62
C HIS A 85 1.97 -2.05 -8.49
N GLY A 86 2.88 -2.67 -7.75
CA GLY A 86 3.58 -2.05 -6.61
C GLY A 86 4.39 -0.82 -7.00
N ASP A 87 4.88 -0.76 -8.23
CA ASP A 87 5.45 0.45 -8.83
C ASP A 87 5.14 0.53 -10.32
N GLN A 88 4.86 1.74 -10.81
CA GLN A 88 4.54 2.03 -12.21
C GLN A 88 4.51 3.57 -12.41
N ASP A 89 4.45 4.00 -13.67
CA ASP A 89 4.43 5.41 -14.09
C ASP A 89 3.13 5.83 -14.81
N MET A 90 2.10 4.97 -14.81
CA MET A 90 0.81 5.21 -15.46
C MET A 90 -0.15 6.06 -14.63
N SER A 91 0.18 6.34 -13.37
CA SER A 91 -0.59 7.20 -12.47
C SER A 91 0.34 8.18 -11.74
N ASP A 92 -0.17 9.35 -11.38
CA ASP A 92 0.61 10.43 -10.75
C ASP A 92 1.10 10.05 -9.35
N ASN A 93 0.41 9.10 -8.70
CA ASN A 93 0.76 8.57 -7.39
C ASN A 93 0.25 7.14 -7.22
N ILE A 94 0.85 6.41 -6.28
CA ILE A 94 0.39 5.09 -5.85
C ILE A 94 0.15 5.16 -4.35
N ILE A 95 -1.02 4.72 -3.92
CA ILE A 95 -1.41 4.67 -2.51
C ILE A 95 -1.33 3.20 -2.06
N HIS A 96 -0.36 2.91 -1.23
CA HIS A 96 -0.14 1.57 -0.68
C HIS A 96 -0.92 1.39 0.62
N PHE A 97 -1.80 0.40 0.67
CA PHE A 97 -2.46 -0.02 1.91
C PHE A 97 -1.64 -1.15 2.53
N VAL A 98 -0.97 -0.85 3.63
CA VAL A 98 0.08 -1.69 4.22
C VAL A 98 -0.37 -2.22 5.57
N LEU A 99 -0.37 -3.55 5.74
CA LEU A 99 -0.55 -4.18 7.04
C LEU A 99 0.75 -4.13 7.84
N ALA A 100 0.70 -3.59 9.04
CA ALA A 100 1.83 -3.50 9.95
C ALA A 100 1.40 -3.63 11.42
N LYS A 101 2.35 -3.86 12.30
CA LYS A 101 2.13 -3.94 13.75
C LYS A 101 2.72 -2.73 14.46
N LEU A 102 2.00 -2.21 15.43
CA LEU A 102 2.49 -1.22 16.39
C LEU A 102 3.43 -1.89 17.41
N PRO A 103 4.33 -1.15 18.10
CA PRO A 103 5.30 -1.72 19.02
C PRO A 103 4.70 -2.58 20.14
N ASN A 104 3.54 -2.20 20.67
CA ASN A 104 2.86 -2.88 21.78
C ASN A 104 1.57 -3.58 21.33
N ALA A 105 1.48 -3.92 20.04
CA ALA A 105 0.30 -4.59 19.50
C ALA A 105 0.16 -6.02 20.08
N PRO A 106 -1.07 -6.51 20.28
CA PRO A 106 -1.32 -7.89 20.63
C PRO A 106 -0.66 -8.87 19.65
N GLU A 107 -0.32 -10.06 20.12
CA GLU A 107 0.22 -11.11 19.26
C GLU A 107 -0.80 -11.62 18.22
N GLY A 108 -0.27 -12.18 17.15
CA GLY A 108 -1.06 -12.77 16.07
C GLY A 108 -1.76 -11.72 15.22
N VAL A 109 -2.88 -12.11 14.62
CA VAL A 109 -3.66 -11.27 13.69
C VAL A 109 -4.37 -10.11 14.38
N ARG A 110 -4.63 -10.23 15.68
CA ARG A 110 -5.31 -9.19 16.47
C ARG A 110 -4.46 -7.94 16.68
N GLY A 111 -3.16 -8.00 16.44
CA GLY A 111 -2.26 -6.85 16.54
C GLY A 111 -1.99 -6.14 15.22
N ILE A 112 -2.66 -6.55 14.16
CA ILE A 112 -2.44 -5.98 12.82
C ILE A 112 -3.28 -4.71 12.65
N SER A 113 -2.65 -3.65 12.19
CA SER A 113 -3.27 -2.38 11.82
C SER A 113 -3.04 -2.09 10.33
N LEU A 114 -3.88 -1.26 9.75
CA LEU A 114 -3.80 -0.89 8.34
C LEU A 114 -3.31 0.55 8.20
N PHE A 115 -2.35 0.76 7.31
CA PHE A 115 -1.75 2.07 7.06
C PHE A 115 -1.83 2.42 5.58
N LEU A 116 -2.18 3.67 5.30
CA LEU A 116 -2.10 4.30 4.00
C LEU A 116 -0.71 4.92 3.85
N VAL A 117 0.05 4.48 2.85
CA VAL A 117 1.44 4.90 2.61
C VAL A 117 1.55 5.36 1.15
N PRO A 118 1.56 6.66 0.87
CA PRO A 118 1.64 7.15 -0.51
C PRO A 118 3.07 7.04 -1.05
N LYS A 119 3.23 6.75 -2.35
CA LYS A 119 4.52 6.78 -3.05
C LYS A 119 5.13 8.18 -3.03
N TYR A 120 4.28 9.20 -3.15
CA TYR A 120 4.65 10.61 -3.02
C TYR A 120 3.70 11.30 -2.05
N TYR A 121 4.24 12.10 -1.15
CA TYR A 121 3.49 12.93 -0.21
C TYR A 121 3.86 14.41 -0.35
N LEU A 122 3.04 15.29 0.20
CA LEU A 122 3.37 16.71 0.31
C LEU A 122 4.00 16.97 1.69
N ASN A 123 5.18 17.59 1.69
CA ASN A 123 5.80 18.04 2.94
C ASN A 123 5.11 19.32 3.46
N ASP A 124 5.51 19.83 4.62
CA ASP A 124 4.94 21.02 5.26
C ASP A 124 5.02 22.29 4.38
N LYS A 125 5.90 22.29 3.38
CA LYS A 125 6.04 23.37 2.40
C LYS A 125 5.15 23.18 1.16
N GLY A 126 4.32 22.12 1.11
CA GLY A 126 3.51 21.78 -0.05
C GLY A 126 4.31 21.19 -1.23
N THR A 127 5.56 20.82 -1.03
CA THR A 127 6.39 20.20 -2.07
C THR A 127 6.15 18.71 -2.13
N LYS A 128 5.98 18.18 -3.35
CA LYS A 128 5.85 16.74 -3.59
C LYS A 128 7.20 16.06 -3.36
N VAL A 129 7.24 15.13 -2.41
CA VAL A 129 8.43 14.38 -2.00
C VAL A 129 8.18 12.90 -2.22
N LYS A 130 9.18 12.18 -2.72
CA LYS A 130 9.15 10.72 -2.81
C LYS A 130 9.29 10.12 -1.41
N ASN A 131 8.38 9.22 -1.07
CA ASN A 131 8.41 8.51 0.20
C ASN A 131 9.55 7.47 0.23
N ASP A 132 9.94 7.03 1.42
CA ASP A 132 10.97 6.01 1.64
C ASP A 132 10.45 4.60 1.29
N ILE A 133 10.12 4.45 0.00
CA ILE A 133 9.64 3.19 -0.60
C ILE A 133 10.55 2.86 -1.78
N LYS A 134 11.04 1.62 -1.81
CA LYS A 134 11.94 1.12 -2.84
C LYS A 134 11.43 -0.18 -3.43
N VAL A 135 11.47 -0.30 -4.75
CA VAL A 135 11.31 -1.57 -5.46
C VAL A 135 12.61 -2.35 -5.31
N VAL A 136 12.54 -3.50 -4.68
CA VAL A 136 13.69 -4.41 -4.51
C VAL A 136 13.85 -5.28 -5.75
N SER A 137 12.73 -5.84 -6.22
CA SER A 137 12.68 -6.68 -7.41
C SER A 137 11.27 -6.70 -8.02
N VAL A 138 11.20 -7.18 -9.26
CA VAL A 138 9.95 -7.49 -9.96
C VAL A 138 9.95 -8.97 -10.28
N GLU A 139 8.83 -9.64 -10.01
CA GLU A 139 8.69 -11.08 -10.21
C GLU A 139 8.66 -11.44 -11.71
N HIS A 140 9.42 -12.46 -12.08
CA HIS A 140 9.30 -13.10 -13.39
C HIS A 140 8.13 -14.08 -13.36
N LYS A 141 7.13 -13.88 -14.23
CA LYS A 141 5.87 -14.64 -14.23
C LYS A 141 5.67 -15.38 -15.55
N LEU A 142 4.87 -16.46 -15.54
CA LEU A 142 4.46 -17.19 -16.73
C LEU A 142 3.49 -16.38 -17.63
N GLY A 143 2.77 -15.42 -17.07
CA GLY A 143 1.83 -14.55 -17.76
C GLY A 143 1.68 -13.19 -17.06
N HIS A 144 0.79 -12.33 -17.57
CA HIS A 144 0.59 -10.98 -17.05
C HIS A 144 1.89 -10.15 -16.97
N HIS A 145 2.71 -10.23 -18.02
CA HIS A 145 4.02 -9.58 -18.05
C HIS A 145 3.94 -8.04 -17.98
N ALA A 146 2.86 -7.44 -18.48
CA ALA A 146 2.63 -6.00 -18.41
C ALA A 146 2.08 -5.53 -17.05
N SER A 147 1.79 -6.46 -16.12
CA SER A 147 1.37 -6.16 -14.75
C SER A 147 2.54 -6.45 -13.79
N PRO A 148 3.34 -5.44 -13.40
CA PRO A 148 4.47 -5.68 -12.52
C PRO A 148 3.99 -6.21 -11.16
N THR A 149 4.63 -7.28 -10.70
CA THR A 149 4.44 -7.83 -9.34
C THR A 149 5.73 -7.58 -8.58
N CYS A 150 5.66 -6.66 -7.62
CA CYS A 150 6.85 -6.09 -6.99
C CYS A 150 7.13 -6.69 -5.61
N VAL A 151 8.41 -6.71 -5.25
CA VAL A 151 8.89 -6.73 -3.87
C VAL A 151 9.17 -5.28 -3.48
N LEU A 152 8.49 -4.80 -2.44
CA LEU A 152 8.62 -3.43 -1.94
C LEU A 152 9.28 -3.42 -0.56
N SER A 153 10.31 -2.61 -0.41
CA SER A 153 10.90 -2.26 0.89
C SER A 153 10.38 -0.89 1.33
N PHE A 154 9.87 -0.84 2.53
CA PHE A 154 9.40 0.38 3.19
C PHE A 154 10.38 0.76 4.28
N GLY A 155 10.86 2.00 4.25
CA GLY A 155 11.61 2.58 5.34
C GLY A 155 13.05 2.07 5.47
N GLU A 156 13.79 1.95 4.39
CA GLU A 156 15.22 1.60 4.42
C GLU A 156 16.07 2.68 5.09
N ASN A 157 15.65 3.94 5.00
CA ASN A 157 16.35 5.07 5.60
C ASN A 157 15.68 5.48 6.92
N GLU A 158 14.80 6.47 6.88
CA GLU A 158 14.17 7.02 8.08
C GLU A 158 12.88 6.32 8.44
N GLY A 159 12.18 5.77 7.47
CA GLY A 159 10.86 5.15 7.57
C GLY A 159 9.91 5.72 6.52
N ALA A 160 9.06 4.87 5.93
CA ALA A 160 8.05 5.33 4.99
C ALA A 160 6.90 6.00 5.76
N ILE A 161 6.60 7.26 5.43
CA ILE A 161 5.53 8.03 6.06
C ILE A 161 4.18 7.43 5.67
N GLY A 162 3.35 7.15 6.68
CA GLY A 162 2.01 6.61 6.50
C GLY A 162 1.01 7.17 7.51
N GLU A 163 -0.26 6.93 7.23
CA GLU A 163 -1.39 7.31 8.06
C GLU A 163 -2.17 6.05 8.46
N LEU A 164 -2.65 5.98 9.70
CA LEU A 164 -3.54 4.90 10.13
C LEU A 164 -4.90 5.02 9.42
N VAL A 165 -5.41 3.89 8.92
CA VAL A 165 -6.77 3.78 8.38
C VAL A 165 -7.62 2.98 9.35
N GLY A 166 -8.76 3.53 9.73
CA GLY A 166 -9.63 2.94 10.76
C GLY A 166 -9.01 3.03 12.15
N GLU A 167 -9.13 1.95 12.92
CA GLU A 167 -8.65 1.87 14.30
C GLU A 167 -7.41 0.98 14.43
N THR A 168 -6.61 1.21 15.48
CA THR A 168 -5.47 0.35 15.80
C THR A 168 -5.91 -1.08 16.09
N ASN A 169 -5.11 -2.05 15.62
CA ASN A 169 -5.36 -3.48 15.82
C ASN A 169 -6.66 -4.02 15.17
N GLN A 170 -7.16 -3.32 14.15
CA GLN A 170 -8.35 -3.71 13.38
C GLN A 170 -8.09 -3.79 11.87
N GLY A 171 -6.86 -3.93 11.45
CA GLY A 171 -6.47 -3.90 10.04
C GLY A 171 -6.98 -5.06 9.17
N LEU A 172 -7.63 -6.08 9.77
CA LEU A 172 -8.22 -7.24 9.08
C LEU A 172 -9.75 -7.37 9.30
N LYS A 173 -10.39 -6.32 9.81
CA LYS A 173 -11.85 -6.30 10.03
C LYS A 173 -12.58 -5.64 8.87
#